data_99ee0d7f7bdef2eae579b79f7a56d1d7
#
_entry.id   99ee0d7f7bdef2eae579b79f7a56d1d7
#
_cell.length_a   1.000
_cell.length_b   1.000
_cell.length_c   1.000
_cell.angle_alpha   90.00
_cell.angle_beta   90.00
_cell.angle_gamma   90.00
#
_symmetry.space_group_name_H-M   'P 1'
#
loop_
_entity.id
_entity.type
_entity.pdbx_description
1 polymer ?
#
loop_
_entity_poly.entity_id
_entity_poly.type
_entity_poly.pdbx_seq_one_letter_code
_entity_poly.pdbx_strand_id
1 'polypeptide(L)'
;MADLVYTPAERAAIALDALRLPLSVQEKLFPYDAGAMPPDVTGEAFLAAVRGVLTKEEYAKWECALCGGEWFENLLREYASRGVACVTRFSHNYPAGCLSLPEPPLVLYCEGDVSLLSVQKFGVTGSRRIPPHLEKLAEEYARGIARKFAVVSSSAAGGDSAALRGALESGRAVCVLA
;
A
#
# COMPACT_ATOMS: atom_id res chain seq x y z
N MET A 1 18.26 9.85 -1.69
CA MET A 1 17.17 8.90 -1.38
C MET A 1 17.83 7.59 -1.04
N ALA A 2 17.52 6.99 0.11
CA ALA A 2 18.05 5.65 0.44
C ALA A 2 17.49 4.67 -0.59
N ASP A 3 18.35 3.82 -1.14
CA ASP A 3 17.92 2.70 -1.97
C ASP A 3 16.97 1.85 -1.13
N LEU A 4 15.72 1.75 -1.54
CA LEU A 4 14.72 0.89 -0.88
C LEU A 4 15.15 -0.56 -1.14
N VAL A 5 15.73 -1.17 -0.12
CA VAL A 5 16.13 -2.59 -0.17
C VAL A 5 14.94 -3.43 0.25
N TYR A 6 14.33 -4.12 -0.71
CA TYR A 6 13.23 -5.05 -0.46
C TYR A 6 13.76 -6.46 -0.15
N THR A 7 13.19 -7.10 0.86
CA THR A 7 13.44 -8.52 1.17
C THR A 7 12.96 -9.43 0.03
N PRO A 8 13.40 -10.68 -0.05
CA PRO A 8 12.90 -11.63 -1.07
C PRO A 8 11.37 -11.77 -1.06
N ALA A 9 10.74 -11.80 0.12
CA ALA A 9 9.29 -11.90 0.24
C ALA A 9 8.57 -10.64 -0.27
N GLU A 10 9.10 -9.45 0.02
CA GLU A 10 8.58 -8.20 -0.50
C GLU A 10 8.74 -8.11 -2.02
N ARG A 11 9.88 -8.50 -2.57
CA ARG A 11 10.11 -8.57 -4.02
C ARG A 11 9.12 -9.52 -4.69
N ALA A 12 8.90 -10.71 -4.11
CA ALA A 12 7.94 -11.67 -4.62
C ALA A 12 6.51 -11.10 -4.63
N ALA A 13 6.10 -10.41 -3.57
CA ALA A 13 4.80 -9.76 -3.47
C ALA A 13 4.63 -8.64 -4.51
N ILE A 14 5.62 -7.74 -4.63
CA ILE A 14 5.58 -6.64 -5.60
C ILE A 14 5.55 -7.19 -7.04
N ALA A 15 6.33 -8.24 -7.33
CA ALA A 15 6.35 -8.84 -8.66
C ALA A 15 5.00 -9.49 -9.02
N LEU A 16 4.34 -10.18 -8.08
CA LEU A 16 3.01 -10.75 -8.29
C LEU A 16 1.95 -9.68 -8.50
N ASP A 17 1.99 -8.61 -7.71
CA ASP A 17 1.05 -7.50 -7.87
C ASP A 17 1.25 -6.78 -9.21
N ALA A 18 2.51 -6.58 -9.62
CA ALA A 18 2.86 -5.98 -10.91
C ALA A 18 2.38 -6.80 -12.12
N LEU A 19 2.21 -8.11 -11.96
CA LEU A 19 1.58 -8.97 -12.97
C LEU A 19 0.05 -8.80 -13.05
N ARG A 20 -0.53 -7.97 -12.17
CA ARG A 20 -1.97 -7.69 -12.08
C ARG A 20 -2.84 -8.95 -11.95
N LEU A 21 -2.37 -9.89 -11.17
CA LEU A 21 -3.12 -11.12 -10.90
C LEU A 21 -4.37 -10.82 -10.07
N PRO A 22 -5.47 -11.58 -10.27
CA PRO A 22 -6.66 -11.47 -9.44
C PRO A 22 -6.33 -11.66 -7.95
N LEU A 23 -7.01 -10.93 -7.07
CA LEU A 23 -6.83 -11.03 -5.60
C LEU A 23 -6.94 -12.48 -5.11
N SER A 24 -7.88 -13.26 -5.67
CA SER A 24 -8.05 -14.67 -5.34
C SER A 24 -6.81 -15.54 -5.63
N VAL A 25 -5.99 -15.12 -6.58
CA VAL A 25 -4.72 -15.78 -6.91
C VAL A 25 -3.63 -15.33 -5.93
N GLN A 26 -3.57 -14.03 -5.65
CA GLN A 26 -2.63 -13.48 -4.68
C GLN A 26 -2.86 -14.08 -3.29
N GLU A 27 -4.12 -14.25 -2.86
CA GLU A 27 -4.50 -14.86 -1.59
C GLU A 27 -4.11 -16.35 -1.49
N LYS A 28 -4.17 -17.10 -2.58
CA LYS A 28 -3.71 -18.50 -2.60
C LYS A 28 -2.20 -18.63 -2.39
N LEU A 29 -1.43 -17.68 -2.90
CA LEU A 29 0.04 -17.69 -2.81
C LEU A 29 0.55 -17.02 -1.52
N PHE A 30 -0.16 -16.01 -1.07
CA PHE A 30 0.13 -15.28 0.15
C PHE A 30 -1.12 -15.23 1.03
N PRO A 31 -1.56 -16.36 1.59
CA PRO A 31 -2.73 -16.39 2.46
C PRO A 31 -2.50 -15.45 3.65
N TYR A 32 -3.53 -14.67 3.97
CA TYR A 32 -3.48 -13.81 5.13
C TYR A 32 -3.67 -14.65 6.40
N ASP A 33 -2.61 -14.71 7.20
CA ASP A 33 -2.67 -15.18 8.57
C ASP A 33 -2.03 -14.12 9.48
N ALA A 34 -2.83 -13.54 10.37
CA ALA A 34 -2.37 -12.51 11.29
C ALA A 34 -1.29 -13.06 12.22
N GLY A 35 -0.05 -12.72 11.96
CA GLY A 35 1.12 -13.14 12.73
C GLY A 35 1.97 -14.22 12.07
N ALA A 36 1.61 -14.68 10.88
CA ALA A 36 2.47 -15.57 10.12
C ALA A 36 3.77 -14.87 9.72
N MET A 37 4.87 -15.59 9.82
CA MET A 37 6.15 -15.16 9.26
C MET A 37 6.02 -15.03 7.73
N PRO A 38 6.78 -14.11 7.09
CA PRO A 38 6.85 -14.08 5.64
C PRO A 38 7.17 -15.47 5.09
N PRO A 39 6.51 -15.90 3.99
CA PRO A 39 6.78 -17.22 3.43
C PRO A 39 8.23 -17.32 2.94
N ASP A 40 8.79 -18.51 3.03
CA ASP A 40 10.04 -18.81 2.32
C ASP A 40 9.74 -18.89 0.82
N VAL A 41 9.87 -17.76 0.14
CA VAL A 41 9.58 -17.61 -1.30
C VAL A 41 10.60 -18.33 -2.19
N THR A 42 11.67 -18.87 -1.60
CA THR A 42 12.69 -19.67 -2.28
C THR A 42 12.48 -21.16 -2.07
N GLY A 43 11.63 -21.54 -1.13
CA GLY A 43 11.32 -22.94 -0.80
C GLY A 43 10.56 -23.65 -1.92
N GLU A 44 10.89 -24.93 -2.15
CA GLU A 44 10.30 -25.76 -3.22
C GLU A 44 8.77 -25.81 -3.15
N ALA A 45 8.21 -25.87 -1.94
CA ALA A 45 6.75 -25.89 -1.74
C ALA A 45 6.08 -24.62 -2.25
N PHE A 46 6.66 -23.45 -1.96
CA PHE A 46 6.15 -22.18 -2.44
C PHE A 46 6.29 -22.06 -3.97
N LEU A 47 7.45 -22.41 -4.51
CA LEU A 47 7.69 -22.40 -5.95
C LEU A 47 6.73 -23.34 -6.70
N ALA A 48 6.44 -24.53 -6.15
CA ALA A 48 5.46 -25.45 -6.71
C ALA A 48 4.03 -24.85 -6.70
N ALA A 49 3.64 -24.18 -5.62
CA ALA A 49 2.35 -23.50 -5.55
C ALA A 49 2.23 -22.38 -6.59
N VAL A 50 3.28 -21.56 -6.76
CA VAL A 50 3.32 -20.49 -7.78
C VAL A 50 3.21 -21.08 -9.18
N ARG A 51 3.97 -22.16 -9.50
CA ARG A 51 3.88 -22.86 -10.79
C ARG A 51 2.51 -23.46 -11.07
N GLY A 52 1.78 -23.87 -10.04
CA GLY A 52 0.43 -24.40 -10.16
C GLY A 52 -0.64 -23.38 -10.45
N VAL A 53 -0.35 -22.10 -10.24
CA VAL A 53 -1.33 -21.00 -10.34
C VAL A 53 -1.03 -20.05 -11.51
N LEU A 54 0.25 -19.81 -11.82
CA LEU A 54 0.68 -18.93 -12.91
C LEU A 54 0.79 -19.68 -14.23
N THR A 55 0.56 -18.96 -15.33
CA THR A 55 0.96 -19.44 -16.65
C THR A 55 2.50 -19.54 -16.74
N LYS A 56 3.00 -20.26 -17.72
CA LYS A 56 4.46 -20.38 -17.92
C LYS A 56 5.15 -19.03 -18.14
N GLU A 57 4.48 -18.11 -18.86
CA GLU A 57 5.00 -16.76 -19.09
C GLU A 57 5.02 -15.92 -17.81
N GLU A 58 3.92 -15.92 -17.06
CA GLU A 58 3.83 -15.20 -15.78
C GLU A 58 4.85 -15.74 -14.79
N TYR A 59 4.98 -17.06 -14.68
CA TYR A 59 5.98 -17.68 -13.82
C TYR A 59 7.40 -17.25 -14.20
N ALA A 60 7.75 -17.30 -15.49
CA ALA A 60 9.08 -16.90 -15.95
C ALA A 60 9.37 -15.41 -15.65
N LYS A 61 8.38 -14.53 -15.81
CA LYS A 61 8.51 -13.11 -15.44
C LYS A 61 8.70 -12.95 -13.93
N TRP A 62 7.89 -13.63 -13.14
CA TRP A 62 7.97 -13.55 -11.68
C TRP A 62 9.31 -14.11 -11.16
N GLU A 63 9.74 -15.28 -11.63
CA GLU A 63 11.03 -15.89 -11.27
C GLU A 63 12.21 -14.97 -11.65
N CYS A 64 12.16 -14.38 -12.83
CA CYS A 64 13.13 -13.39 -13.29
C CYS A 64 13.19 -12.16 -12.33
N ALA A 65 12.06 -11.70 -11.82
CA ALA A 65 12.01 -10.61 -10.85
C ALA A 65 12.75 -10.94 -9.54
N LEU A 66 12.63 -12.16 -9.05
CA LEU A 66 13.33 -12.62 -7.85
C LEU A 66 14.85 -12.69 -8.05
N CYS A 67 15.29 -13.02 -9.26
CA CYS A 67 16.71 -13.10 -9.61
C CYS A 67 17.32 -11.75 -10.04
N GLY A 68 16.63 -10.63 -9.83
CA GLY A 68 17.14 -9.32 -10.22
C GLY A 68 16.99 -9.02 -11.71
N GLY A 69 15.95 -9.56 -12.35
CA GLY A 69 15.70 -9.36 -13.77
C GLY A 69 15.47 -7.90 -14.15
N GLU A 70 15.98 -7.50 -15.29
CA GLU A 70 16.06 -6.11 -15.74
C GLU A 70 14.69 -5.40 -15.75
N TRP A 71 13.62 -6.09 -16.18
CA TRP A 71 12.28 -5.50 -16.21
C TRP A 71 11.80 -5.06 -14.82
N PHE A 72 12.09 -5.88 -13.80
CA PHE A 72 11.64 -5.61 -12.43
C PHE A 72 12.50 -4.53 -11.77
N GLU A 73 13.81 -4.55 -12.01
CA GLU A 73 14.71 -3.50 -11.53
C GLU A 73 14.37 -2.14 -12.18
N ASN A 74 13.97 -2.14 -13.46
CA ASN A 74 13.50 -0.93 -14.15
C ASN A 74 12.20 -0.43 -13.52
N LEU A 75 11.26 -1.33 -13.22
CA LEU A 75 10.01 -0.98 -12.53
C LEU A 75 10.26 -0.36 -11.16
N LEU A 76 11.12 -0.97 -10.35
CA LEU A 76 11.47 -0.43 -9.03
C LEU A 76 12.18 0.93 -9.13
N ARG A 77 13.06 1.11 -10.11
CA ARG A 77 13.72 2.40 -10.40
C ARG A 77 12.71 3.46 -10.85
N GLU A 78 11.72 3.09 -11.67
CA GLU A 78 10.66 4.00 -12.07
C GLU A 78 9.86 4.46 -10.85
N TYR A 79 9.42 3.53 -9.97
CA TYR A 79 8.73 3.89 -8.73
C TYR A 79 9.58 4.82 -7.86
N ALA A 80 10.84 4.47 -7.64
CA ALA A 80 11.76 5.30 -6.85
C ALA A 80 11.97 6.70 -7.45
N SER A 81 12.07 6.81 -8.78
CA SER A 81 12.23 8.10 -9.47
C SER A 81 11.01 9.01 -9.32
N ARG A 82 9.83 8.41 -9.14
CA ARG A 82 8.56 9.10 -8.87
C ARG A 82 8.29 9.32 -7.39
N GLY A 83 9.20 8.89 -6.51
CA GLY A 83 9.02 8.98 -5.06
C GLY A 83 8.00 8.00 -4.50
N VAL A 84 7.67 6.93 -5.25
CA VAL A 84 6.73 5.89 -4.82
C VAL A 84 7.47 4.77 -4.11
N ALA A 85 7.05 4.46 -2.88
CA ALA A 85 7.49 3.31 -2.12
C ALA A 85 6.44 2.19 -2.18
N CYS A 86 6.87 0.95 -2.33
CA CYS A 86 6.01 -0.22 -2.23
C CYS A 86 6.03 -0.75 -0.80
N VAL A 87 4.90 -0.68 -0.11
CA VAL A 87 4.74 -1.21 1.25
C VAL A 87 3.91 -2.47 1.16
N THR A 88 4.53 -3.61 1.41
CA THR A 88 3.87 -4.93 1.30
C THR A 88 3.34 -5.40 2.64
N ARG A 89 2.51 -6.43 2.67
CA ARG A 89 2.06 -7.08 3.92
C ARG A 89 3.22 -7.58 4.80
N PHE A 90 4.42 -7.73 4.24
CA PHE A 90 5.62 -8.18 4.95
C PHE A 90 6.48 -7.02 5.45
N SER A 91 6.15 -5.80 5.08
CA SER A 91 6.86 -4.60 5.52
C SER A 91 6.47 -4.22 6.95
N HIS A 92 7.43 -3.85 7.77
CA HIS A 92 7.21 -3.47 9.18
C HIS A 92 6.27 -2.26 9.35
N ASN A 93 6.17 -1.41 8.35
CA ASN A 93 5.32 -0.23 8.34
C ASN A 93 3.96 -0.45 7.63
N TYR A 94 3.62 -1.71 7.28
CA TYR A 94 2.31 -2.01 6.74
C TYR A 94 1.22 -1.70 7.78
N PRO A 95 0.16 -0.96 7.42
CA PRO A 95 -0.84 -0.52 8.40
C PRO A 95 -1.60 -1.70 9.00
N ALA A 96 -1.54 -1.87 10.31
CA ALA A 96 -2.26 -2.96 10.99
C ALA A 96 -3.78 -2.95 10.72
N GLY A 97 -4.38 -1.76 10.53
CA GLY A 97 -5.79 -1.65 10.16
C GLY A 97 -6.13 -2.26 8.80
N CYS A 98 -5.18 -2.28 7.85
CA CYS A 98 -5.39 -2.93 6.56
C CYS A 98 -5.43 -4.45 6.69
N LEU A 99 -4.73 -5.02 7.67
CA LEU A 99 -4.74 -6.45 7.94
C LEU A 99 -6.11 -6.96 8.47
N SER A 100 -6.96 -6.05 8.97
CA SER A 100 -8.31 -6.39 9.44
C SER A 100 -9.35 -6.39 8.31
N LEU A 101 -8.97 -6.05 7.09
CA LEU A 101 -9.86 -6.13 5.94
C LEU A 101 -10.09 -7.60 5.55
N PRO A 102 -11.26 -7.93 4.98
CA PRO A 102 -11.51 -9.27 4.44
C PRO A 102 -10.49 -9.69 3.36
N GLU A 103 -10.06 -8.73 2.57
CA GLU A 103 -9.07 -8.88 1.49
C GLU A 103 -8.02 -7.78 1.63
N PRO A 104 -7.01 -7.95 2.52
CA PRO A 104 -5.98 -6.95 2.70
C PRO A 104 -5.12 -6.84 1.42
N PRO A 105 -4.88 -5.64 0.88
CA PRO A 105 -4.03 -5.48 -0.30
C PRO A 105 -2.62 -6.04 -0.05
N LEU A 106 -2.08 -6.76 -1.02
CA LEU A 106 -0.75 -7.34 -0.92
C LEU A 106 0.33 -6.27 -0.91
N VAL A 107 0.14 -5.22 -1.71
CA VAL A 107 1.05 -4.08 -1.85
C VAL A 107 0.27 -2.77 -1.78
N LEU A 108 0.81 -1.81 -1.04
CA LEU A 108 0.38 -0.42 -1.04
C LEU A 108 1.46 0.41 -1.74
N TYR A 109 1.08 1.14 -2.78
CA TYR A 109 1.94 2.09 -3.47
C TYR A 109 1.80 3.45 -2.80
N CYS A 110 2.85 3.92 -2.17
CA CYS A 110 2.82 5.10 -1.33
C CYS A 110 3.75 6.19 -1.86
N GLU A 111 3.22 7.37 -2.09
CA GLU A 111 3.99 8.57 -2.41
C GLU A 111 4.03 9.48 -1.18
N GLY A 112 5.21 9.97 -0.82
CA GLY A 112 5.42 10.86 0.31
C GLY A 112 5.98 10.16 1.56
N ASP A 113 5.59 10.64 2.75
CA ASP A 113 6.14 10.13 4.01
C ASP A 113 5.44 8.84 4.48
N VAL A 114 6.04 7.70 4.17
CA VAL A 114 5.55 6.38 4.56
C VAL A 114 5.55 6.16 6.09
N SER A 115 6.24 6.98 6.88
CA SER A 115 6.21 6.88 8.35
C SER A 115 4.81 7.14 8.91
N LEU A 116 3.99 7.89 8.19
CA LEU A 116 2.59 8.14 8.52
C LEU A 116 1.73 6.87 8.53
N LEU A 117 2.19 5.80 7.88
CA LEU A 117 1.51 4.50 7.92
C LEU A 117 1.62 3.81 9.29
N SER A 118 2.60 4.16 10.10
CA SER A 118 2.84 3.56 11.41
C SER A 118 2.24 4.36 12.57
N VAL A 119 1.81 5.63 12.34
CA VAL A 119 1.19 6.43 13.39
C VAL A 119 -0.30 6.14 13.52
N GLN A 120 -0.87 6.50 14.68
CA GLN A 120 -2.30 6.36 14.90
C GLN A 120 -3.10 7.25 13.94
N LYS A 121 -4.16 6.69 13.35
CA LYS A 121 -4.92 7.31 12.28
C LYS A 121 -6.35 7.63 12.71
N PHE A 122 -6.90 8.67 12.09
CA PHE A 122 -8.30 9.05 12.23
C PHE A 122 -8.91 9.19 10.83
N GLY A 123 -9.87 8.31 10.50
CA GLY A 123 -10.59 8.35 9.23
C GLY A 123 -11.63 9.47 9.23
N VAL A 124 -11.62 10.29 8.20
CA VAL A 124 -12.64 11.32 7.96
C VAL A 124 -13.25 11.08 6.58
N THR A 125 -14.56 10.98 6.54
CA THR A 125 -15.30 10.87 5.27
C THR A 125 -16.54 11.74 5.31
N GLY A 126 -16.97 12.22 4.17
CA GLY A 126 -18.10 13.13 4.09
C GLY A 126 -18.77 13.11 2.71
N SER A 127 -19.87 13.84 2.60
CA SER A 127 -20.58 14.01 1.33
C SER A 127 -19.75 14.78 0.31
N ARG A 128 -19.88 14.41 -0.96
CA ARG A 128 -19.26 15.14 -2.09
C ARG A 128 -19.83 16.55 -2.29
N ARG A 129 -21.03 16.78 -1.81
CA ARG A 129 -21.73 18.10 -1.88
C ARG A 129 -22.11 18.53 -0.48
N ILE A 130 -21.39 19.48 0.06
CA ILE A 130 -21.65 20.07 1.37
C ILE A 130 -21.66 21.61 1.23
N PRO A 131 -22.44 22.29 2.07
CA PRO A 131 -22.42 23.75 2.10
C PRO A 131 -21.03 24.30 2.52
N PRO A 132 -20.65 25.50 2.05
CA PRO A 132 -19.31 26.07 2.34
C PRO A 132 -18.97 26.20 3.82
N HIS A 133 -19.97 26.44 4.68
CA HIS A 133 -19.73 26.52 6.12
C HIS A 133 -19.36 25.16 6.73
N LEU A 134 -19.90 24.05 6.19
CA LEU A 134 -19.54 22.70 6.62
C LEU A 134 -18.17 22.27 6.07
N GLU A 135 -17.76 22.75 4.88
CA GLU A 135 -16.39 22.54 4.40
C GLU A 135 -15.38 23.16 5.36
N LYS A 136 -15.60 24.44 5.75
CA LYS A 136 -14.73 25.12 6.72
C LYS A 136 -14.67 24.36 8.06
N LEU A 137 -15.83 23.91 8.53
CA LEU A 137 -15.90 23.16 9.77
C LEU A 137 -15.11 21.85 9.69
N ALA A 138 -15.27 21.07 8.61
CA ALA A 138 -14.53 19.82 8.36
C ALA A 138 -13.01 20.08 8.32
N GLU A 139 -12.58 21.17 7.69
CA GLU A 139 -11.18 21.59 7.61
C GLU A 139 -10.62 21.95 9.01
N GLU A 140 -11.36 22.71 9.80
CA GLU A 140 -10.97 23.08 11.17
C GLU A 140 -10.87 21.87 12.10
N TYR A 141 -11.84 20.94 12.05
CA TYR A 141 -11.80 19.70 12.82
C TYR A 141 -10.61 18.82 12.42
N ALA A 142 -10.39 18.64 11.13
CA ALA A 142 -9.28 17.83 10.63
C ALA A 142 -7.92 18.45 11.03
N ARG A 143 -7.78 19.78 10.98
CA ARG A 143 -6.60 20.51 11.48
C ARG A 143 -6.37 20.24 12.97
N GLY A 144 -7.42 20.22 13.76
CA GLY A 144 -7.35 19.90 15.19
C GLY A 144 -6.90 18.46 15.45
N ILE A 145 -7.47 17.51 14.73
CA ILE A 145 -7.15 16.08 14.79
C ILE A 145 -5.70 15.83 14.36
N ALA A 146 -5.26 16.46 13.29
CA ALA A 146 -3.95 16.29 12.70
C ALA A 146 -2.78 16.73 13.60
N ARG A 147 -3.06 17.43 14.70
CA ARG A 147 -2.04 17.72 15.73
C ARG A 147 -1.53 16.48 16.45
N LYS A 148 -2.33 15.40 16.50
CA LYS A 148 -2.01 14.18 17.25
C LYS A 148 -2.04 12.92 16.39
N PHE A 149 -2.92 12.87 15.39
CA PHE A 149 -3.19 11.70 14.57
C PHE A 149 -2.90 11.98 13.09
N ALA A 150 -2.63 10.97 12.29
CA ALA A 150 -2.71 11.11 10.85
C ALA A 150 -4.19 11.09 10.42
N VAL A 151 -4.63 12.08 9.67
CA VAL A 151 -5.98 12.12 9.10
C VAL A 151 -5.96 11.36 7.78
N VAL A 152 -6.81 10.33 7.68
CA VAL A 152 -6.96 9.51 6.47
C VAL A 152 -8.28 9.87 5.81
N SER A 153 -8.24 10.20 4.54
CA SER A 153 -9.43 10.47 3.73
C SER A 153 -9.19 10.16 2.26
N SER A 154 -10.23 10.24 1.44
CA SER A 154 -10.10 10.16 -0.01
C SER A 154 -9.91 11.55 -0.64
N SER A 155 -9.62 11.59 -1.94
CA SER A 155 -9.55 12.85 -2.69
C SER A 155 -10.92 13.32 -3.21
N ALA A 156 -12.03 12.72 -2.76
CA ALA A 156 -13.36 13.09 -3.21
C ALA A 156 -13.68 14.56 -2.85
N ALA A 157 -14.46 15.22 -3.71
CA ALA A 157 -14.91 16.59 -3.46
C ALA A 157 -15.71 16.68 -2.16
N GLY A 158 -15.80 17.89 -1.57
CA GLY A 158 -16.58 18.14 -0.37
C GLY A 158 -15.85 17.80 0.92
N GLY A 159 -16.47 17.00 1.81
CA GLY A 159 -15.96 16.72 3.14
C GLY A 159 -14.58 16.10 3.19
N ASP A 160 -14.31 15.15 2.30
CA ASP A 160 -13.03 14.45 2.22
C ASP A 160 -11.87 15.41 1.85
N SER A 161 -12.05 16.19 0.78
CA SER A 161 -11.04 17.18 0.37
C SER A 161 -10.84 18.27 1.42
N ALA A 162 -11.92 18.70 2.09
CA ALA A 162 -11.84 19.69 3.17
C ALA A 162 -11.02 19.14 4.34
N ALA A 163 -11.25 17.89 4.75
CA ALA A 163 -10.48 17.25 5.81
C ALA A 163 -9.00 17.13 5.46
N LEU A 164 -8.67 16.73 4.22
CA LEU A 164 -7.27 16.66 3.77
C LEU A 164 -6.61 18.04 3.79
N ARG A 165 -7.29 19.10 3.31
CA ARG A 165 -6.73 20.47 3.38
C ARG A 165 -6.38 20.89 4.80
N GLY A 166 -7.28 20.65 5.76
CA GLY A 166 -7.01 20.97 7.17
C GLY A 166 -5.85 20.19 7.75
N ALA A 167 -5.74 18.91 7.41
CA ALA A 167 -4.69 18.04 7.92
C ALA A 167 -3.31 18.33 7.30
N LEU A 168 -3.27 18.79 6.05
CA LEU A 168 -2.02 19.11 5.33
C LEU A 168 -1.21 20.21 6.02
N GLU A 169 -1.85 21.15 6.72
CA GLU A 169 -1.15 22.22 7.43
C GLU A 169 -0.19 21.70 8.52
N SER A 170 -0.48 20.53 9.08
CA SER A 170 0.39 19.86 10.06
C SER A 170 1.24 18.73 9.47
N GLY A 171 1.17 18.49 8.17
CA GLY A 171 1.90 17.42 7.48
C GLY A 171 1.42 16.00 7.81
N ARG A 172 0.24 15.83 8.42
CA ARG A 172 -0.30 14.53 8.85
C ARG A 172 -1.56 14.12 8.08
N ALA A 173 -1.54 14.36 6.77
CA ALA A 173 -2.62 13.93 5.87
C ALA A 173 -2.20 12.67 5.10
N VAL A 174 -3.10 11.70 5.03
CA VAL A 174 -2.97 10.50 4.20
C VAL A 174 -4.16 10.45 3.26
N CYS A 175 -3.90 10.52 1.96
CA CYS A 175 -4.92 10.41 0.92
C CYS A 175 -4.92 8.98 0.36
N VAL A 176 -6.07 8.31 0.43
CA VAL A 176 -6.26 7.00 -0.19
C VAL A 176 -6.91 7.20 -1.56
N LEU A 177 -6.24 6.74 -2.60
CA LEU A 177 -6.72 6.74 -3.98
C LEU A 177 -7.17 5.32 -4.34
N ALA A 178 -8.30 5.20 -5.04
CA ALA A 178 -8.84 3.93 -5.57
C ALA A 178 -8.48 3.76 -7.04
#